data_5e44c3768c14a9782419ecd6ea0d9524
#
_entry.id   5e44c3768c14a9782419ecd6ea0d9524
#
_cell.length_a   1.000
_cell.length_b   1.000
_cell.length_c   1.000
_cell.angle_alpha   90.00
_cell.angle_beta   90.00
_cell.angle_gamma   90.00
#
_symmetry.space_group_name_H-M   'P 1'
#
loop_
_entity.id
_entity.type
_entity.pdbx_description
1 polymer ?
#
loop_
_entity_poly.entity_id
_entity_poly.type
_entity_poly.pdbx_seq_one_letter_code
_entity_poly.pdbx_strand_id
1 'polypeptide(L)'
;MQSFTVRFHVDAPPRKVWRVLHPRVPPNAPRPRLVEWPTGSMEILNEGDEAGEGLVRTCVFPVPKYLLSGGKGRSWETVTEATIDKRSRYIAIGKPLWSRAEGYHELEEQPDGTTVVTFHETYHAFNPLLRLLLERPVHAKISRDNIDIYEHALSYVGSVKQLA
;
A
#
# COMPACT_ATOMS: atom_id res chain seq x y z
N MET A 1 18.20 -1.23 6.28
CA MET A 1 16.86 -1.68 5.91
C MET A 1 15.93 -1.32 7.06
N GLN A 2 14.83 -0.66 6.78
CA GLN A 2 13.79 -0.33 7.75
C GLN A 2 12.61 -1.26 7.53
N SER A 3 11.81 -1.49 8.55
CA SER A 3 10.55 -2.24 8.43
C SER A 3 9.51 -1.70 9.39
N PHE A 4 8.25 -1.86 9.06
CA PHE A 4 7.16 -1.64 9.97
C PHE A 4 6.05 -2.67 9.75
N THR A 5 5.24 -2.86 10.78
CA THR A 5 4.04 -3.69 10.74
C THR A 5 2.93 -2.94 11.43
N VAL A 6 1.75 -2.98 10.84
CA VAL A 6 0.53 -2.46 11.46
C VAL A 6 -0.58 -3.48 11.31
N ARG A 7 -1.46 -3.56 12.29
CA ARG A 7 -2.63 -4.44 12.28
C ARG A 7 -3.90 -3.62 12.50
N PHE A 8 -4.93 -3.96 11.75
CA PHE A 8 -6.25 -3.35 11.88
C PHE A 8 -7.29 -4.44 12.12
N HIS A 9 -8.19 -4.20 13.05
CA HIS A 9 -9.44 -4.92 13.13
C HIS A 9 -10.49 -4.14 12.33
N VAL A 10 -11.14 -4.80 11.39
CA VAL A 10 -12.12 -4.22 10.45
C VAL A 10 -13.43 -4.96 10.60
N ASP A 11 -14.50 -4.22 10.88
CA ASP A 11 -15.86 -4.76 11.00
C ASP A 11 -16.46 -5.04 9.60
N ALA A 12 -15.83 -5.96 8.90
CA ALA A 12 -16.24 -6.41 7.57
C ALA A 12 -15.60 -7.78 7.27
N PRO A 13 -16.24 -8.63 6.44
CA PRO A 13 -15.68 -9.90 6.02
C PRO A 13 -14.48 -9.73 5.08
N PRO A 14 -13.53 -10.71 5.02
CA PRO A 14 -12.30 -10.63 4.23
C PRO A 14 -12.52 -10.24 2.78
N ARG A 15 -13.58 -10.72 2.15
CA ARG A 15 -13.90 -10.39 0.76
C ARG A 15 -14.16 -8.91 0.50
N LYS A 16 -14.77 -8.18 1.44
CA LYS A 16 -14.97 -6.74 1.31
C LYS A 16 -13.64 -5.99 1.50
N VAL A 17 -12.87 -6.40 2.48
CA VAL A 17 -11.54 -5.87 2.77
C VAL A 17 -10.60 -6.07 1.57
N TRP A 18 -10.59 -7.29 1.00
CA TRP A 18 -9.80 -7.62 -0.18
C TRP A 18 -10.05 -6.67 -1.36
N ARG A 19 -11.32 -6.36 -1.64
CA ARG A 19 -11.70 -5.45 -2.73
C ARG A 19 -11.21 -4.01 -2.54
N VAL A 20 -11.05 -3.58 -1.30
CA VAL A 20 -10.47 -2.26 -0.99
C VAL A 20 -8.96 -2.26 -1.23
N LEU A 21 -8.26 -3.30 -0.81
CA LEU A 21 -6.82 -3.43 -0.98
C LEU A 21 -6.42 -3.71 -2.44
N HIS A 22 -7.31 -4.37 -3.20
CA HIS A 22 -7.12 -4.73 -4.61
C HIS A 22 -8.27 -4.16 -5.46
N PRO A 23 -8.35 -2.81 -5.58
CA PRO A 23 -9.41 -2.17 -6.34
C PRO A 23 -9.32 -2.57 -7.81
N ARG A 24 -10.44 -3.00 -8.37
CA ARG A 24 -10.58 -3.31 -9.79
C ARG A 24 -11.26 -2.17 -10.51
N VAL A 25 -10.73 -1.79 -11.63
CA VAL A 25 -11.34 -0.81 -12.51
C VAL A 25 -11.90 -1.56 -13.73
N PRO A 26 -13.16 -1.32 -14.12
CA PRO A 26 -13.74 -2.00 -15.28
C PRO A 26 -12.82 -1.94 -16.51
N PRO A 27 -12.71 -3.01 -17.30
CA PRO A 27 -11.79 -3.06 -18.47
C PRO A 27 -12.06 -1.96 -19.49
N ASN A 28 -13.32 -1.52 -19.58
CA ASN A 28 -13.78 -0.45 -20.48
C ASN A 28 -13.77 0.94 -19.85
N ALA A 29 -13.28 1.09 -18.62
CA ALA A 29 -13.16 2.40 -18.00
C ALA A 29 -12.20 3.29 -18.79
N PRO A 30 -12.50 4.61 -18.89
CA PRO A 30 -11.61 5.55 -19.56
C PRO A 30 -10.24 5.57 -18.88
N ARG A 31 -9.19 5.72 -19.68
CA ARG A 31 -7.82 5.91 -19.15
C ARG A 31 -7.58 7.40 -18.87
N PRO A 32 -6.76 7.74 -17.83
CA PRO A 32 -6.08 6.83 -16.89
C PRO A 32 -7.06 6.21 -15.87
N ARG A 33 -6.80 4.99 -15.45
CA ARG A 33 -7.56 4.28 -14.42
C ARG A 33 -7.08 4.76 -13.05
N LEU A 34 -7.59 5.89 -12.64
CA LEU A 34 -7.11 6.66 -11.47
C LEU A 34 -8.03 6.42 -10.27
N VAL A 35 -7.41 6.13 -9.12
CA VAL A 35 -8.03 6.15 -7.81
C VAL A 35 -7.36 7.25 -7.02
N GLU A 36 -8.13 8.19 -6.49
CA GLU A 36 -7.62 9.34 -5.75
C GLU A 36 -8.09 9.31 -4.29
N TRP A 37 -7.24 9.81 -3.40
CA TRP A 37 -7.55 10.08 -2.00
C TRP A 37 -6.93 11.44 -1.61
N PRO A 38 -7.31 12.02 -0.45
CA PRO A 38 -6.91 13.41 -0.13
C PRO A 38 -5.41 13.71 -0.21
N THR A 39 -4.56 12.70 0.05
CA THR A 39 -3.10 12.89 0.11
C THR A 39 -2.34 12.27 -1.06
N GLY A 40 -3.01 11.59 -2.01
CA GLY A 40 -2.32 10.91 -3.10
C GLY A 40 -3.24 10.34 -4.16
N SER A 41 -2.65 9.55 -5.05
CA SER A 41 -3.38 8.87 -6.11
C SER A 41 -2.68 7.58 -6.53
N MET A 42 -3.45 6.67 -7.12
CA MET A 42 -2.98 5.44 -7.70
C MET A 42 -3.53 5.29 -9.12
N GLU A 43 -2.66 5.02 -10.07
CA GLU A 43 -3.04 4.67 -11.44
C GLU A 43 -2.78 3.18 -11.67
N ILE A 44 -3.81 2.45 -12.08
CA ILE A 44 -3.71 1.02 -12.42
C ILE A 44 -3.27 0.88 -13.86
N LEU A 45 -2.08 0.33 -14.06
CA LEU A 45 -1.48 0.11 -15.37
C LEU A 45 -1.84 -1.27 -15.94
N ASN A 46 -1.91 -2.29 -15.08
CA ASN A 46 -2.33 -3.66 -15.40
C ASN A 46 -3.10 -4.24 -14.20
N GLU A 47 -4.21 -4.91 -14.42
CA GLU A 47 -5.09 -5.42 -13.36
C GLU A 47 -4.63 -6.75 -12.74
N GLY A 48 -3.73 -7.47 -13.41
CA GLY A 48 -3.37 -8.82 -13.02
C GLY A 48 -4.49 -9.85 -13.28
N ASP A 49 -4.36 -11.00 -12.68
CA ASP A 49 -5.33 -12.09 -12.74
C ASP A 49 -6.55 -11.86 -11.81
N GLU A 50 -7.40 -12.87 -11.62
CA GLU A 50 -8.57 -12.78 -10.73
C GLU A 50 -8.21 -12.55 -9.27
N ALA A 51 -7.06 -13.03 -8.81
CA ALA A 51 -6.56 -12.78 -7.47
C ALA A 51 -5.86 -11.42 -7.33
N GLY A 52 -5.51 -10.79 -8.45
CA GLY A 52 -4.72 -9.56 -8.50
C GLY A 52 -3.21 -9.81 -8.62
N GLU A 53 -2.77 -11.06 -8.81
CA GLU A 53 -1.37 -11.34 -9.12
C GLU A 53 -1.01 -10.77 -10.48
N GLY A 54 0.13 -10.10 -10.58
CA GLY A 54 0.51 -9.35 -11.78
C GLY A 54 -0.13 -7.96 -11.89
N LEU A 55 -0.91 -7.50 -10.89
CA LEU A 55 -1.35 -6.10 -10.81
C LEU A 55 -0.13 -5.19 -10.84
N VAL A 56 -0.14 -4.20 -11.75
CA VAL A 56 0.88 -3.15 -11.83
C VAL A 56 0.22 -1.81 -11.65
N ARG A 57 0.73 -1.01 -10.72
CA ARG A 57 0.21 0.32 -10.42
C ARG A 57 1.32 1.33 -10.16
N THR A 58 1.03 2.60 -10.36
CA THR A 58 1.86 3.70 -9.87
C THR A 58 1.10 4.45 -8.79
N CYS A 59 1.80 4.78 -7.69
CA CYS A 59 1.25 5.54 -6.59
C CYS A 59 2.00 6.88 -6.46
N VAL A 60 1.25 7.95 -6.19
CA VAL A 60 1.80 9.27 -5.86
C VAL A 60 1.41 9.57 -4.41
N PHE A 61 2.39 9.93 -3.60
CA PHE A 61 2.21 10.15 -2.17
C PHE A 61 3.07 11.32 -1.67
N PRO A 62 2.74 11.93 -0.53
CA PRO A 62 3.53 13.03 0.02
C PRO A 62 4.87 12.53 0.57
N VAL A 63 5.90 13.34 0.35
CA VAL A 63 7.24 13.13 0.94
C VAL A 63 7.75 14.46 1.51
N PRO A 64 8.76 14.42 2.41
CA PRO A 64 9.36 15.62 2.93
C PRO A 64 9.85 16.57 1.82
N LYS A 65 9.56 17.85 1.93
CA LYS A 65 9.93 18.86 0.91
C LYS A 65 11.44 18.99 0.70
N TYR A 66 12.24 18.66 1.71
CA TYR A 66 13.71 18.68 1.60
C TYR A 66 14.28 17.64 0.60
N LEU A 67 13.47 16.70 0.14
CA LEU A 67 13.87 15.73 -0.89
C LEU A 67 13.86 16.30 -2.33
N LEU A 68 13.66 17.59 -2.48
CA LEU A 68 13.73 18.31 -3.76
C LEU A 68 12.81 17.75 -4.86
N SER A 69 11.73 17.09 -4.48
CA SER A 69 10.74 16.49 -5.39
C SER A 69 9.41 17.25 -5.43
N GLY A 70 9.41 18.49 -4.94
CA GLY A 70 8.17 19.28 -4.79
C GLY A 70 7.22 18.71 -3.73
N GLY A 71 7.73 17.93 -2.78
CA GLY A 71 6.93 17.29 -1.73
C GLY A 71 6.14 16.06 -2.21
N LYS A 72 6.42 15.54 -3.40
CA LYS A 72 5.75 14.36 -3.98
C LYS A 72 6.74 13.22 -4.22
N GLY A 73 6.38 12.03 -3.76
CA GLY A 73 7.00 10.76 -4.11
C GLY A 73 6.17 10.03 -5.15
N ARG A 74 6.79 9.08 -5.83
CA ARG A 74 6.11 8.15 -6.75
C ARG A 74 6.70 6.77 -6.57
N SER A 75 5.85 5.76 -6.49
CA SER A 75 6.25 4.35 -6.60
C SER A 75 5.63 3.69 -7.82
N TRP A 76 6.29 2.63 -8.27
CA TRP A 76 5.78 1.65 -9.21
C TRP A 76 5.74 0.33 -8.45
N GLU A 77 4.58 -0.27 -8.42
CA GLU A 77 4.32 -1.44 -7.59
C GLU A 77 3.79 -2.58 -8.46
N THR A 78 4.20 -3.79 -8.15
CA THR A 78 3.64 -5.00 -8.74
C THR A 78 3.31 -6.00 -7.64
N VAL A 79 2.11 -6.58 -7.73
CA VAL A 79 1.71 -7.71 -6.88
C VAL A 79 2.34 -8.97 -7.44
N THR A 80 3.17 -9.62 -6.65
CA THR A 80 3.95 -10.80 -7.07
C THR A 80 3.32 -12.12 -6.69
N GLU A 81 2.47 -12.12 -5.66
CA GLU A 81 1.72 -13.28 -5.19
C GLU A 81 0.38 -12.79 -4.67
N ALA A 82 -0.70 -13.49 -4.98
CA ALA A 82 -2.02 -13.21 -4.43
C ALA A 82 -2.83 -14.47 -4.21
N THR A 83 -3.47 -14.56 -3.04
CA THR A 83 -4.49 -15.56 -2.70
C THR A 83 -5.72 -14.79 -2.25
N ILE A 84 -6.81 -14.86 -3.01
CA ILE A 84 -8.04 -14.11 -2.76
C ILE A 84 -8.48 -14.23 -1.31
N ASP A 85 -8.85 -13.10 -0.71
CA ASP A 85 -9.39 -12.98 0.64
C ASP A 85 -8.42 -13.42 1.76
N LYS A 86 -7.15 -13.69 1.44
CA LYS A 86 -6.16 -14.18 2.40
C LYS A 86 -4.87 -13.39 2.45
N ARG A 87 -4.16 -13.31 1.32
CA ARG A 87 -2.82 -12.73 1.32
C ARG A 87 -2.44 -12.18 -0.04
N SER A 88 -1.71 -11.08 -0.05
CA SER A 88 -0.97 -10.61 -1.22
C SER A 88 0.42 -10.14 -0.84
N ARG A 89 1.36 -10.27 -1.77
CA ARG A 89 2.70 -9.71 -1.68
C ARG A 89 2.94 -8.76 -2.84
N TYR A 90 3.72 -7.73 -2.60
CA TYR A 90 4.10 -6.78 -3.63
C TYR A 90 5.55 -6.36 -3.49
N ILE A 91 6.08 -5.89 -4.61
CA ILE A 91 7.36 -5.20 -4.69
C ILE A 91 7.11 -3.82 -5.27
N ALA A 92 7.76 -2.81 -4.71
CA ALA A 92 7.69 -1.45 -5.19
C ALA A 92 9.07 -0.84 -5.38
N ILE A 93 9.23 0.03 -6.39
CA ILE A 93 10.39 0.89 -6.56
C ILE A 93 9.90 2.32 -6.50
N GLY A 94 10.47 3.10 -5.61
CA GLY A 94 10.02 4.47 -5.36
C GLY A 94 11.12 5.51 -5.50
N LYS A 95 10.71 6.72 -5.85
CA LYS A 95 11.53 7.92 -5.82
C LYS A 95 10.90 8.98 -4.90
N PRO A 96 11.63 9.96 -4.35
CA PRO A 96 12.91 10.48 -4.85
C PRO A 96 14.17 9.72 -4.39
N LEU A 97 14.09 8.87 -3.37
CA LEU A 97 15.30 8.21 -2.86
C LEU A 97 15.81 7.03 -3.72
N TRP A 98 15.04 6.61 -4.74
CA TRP A 98 15.31 5.37 -5.46
C TRP A 98 15.51 4.21 -4.49
N SER A 99 14.39 3.73 -4.00
CA SER A 99 14.31 2.69 -2.97
C SER A 99 13.46 1.53 -3.45
N ARG A 100 13.70 0.36 -2.88
CA ARG A 100 12.85 -0.81 -3.00
C ARG A 100 12.05 -0.96 -1.72
N ALA A 101 10.78 -1.22 -1.85
CA ALA A 101 9.92 -1.71 -0.79
C ALA A 101 9.43 -3.11 -1.16
N GLU A 102 9.27 -3.95 -0.15
CA GLU A 102 8.63 -5.26 -0.26
C GLU A 102 7.63 -5.36 0.88
N GLY A 103 6.40 -5.71 0.55
CA GLY A 103 5.36 -5.78 1.55
C GLY A 103 4.36 -6.90 1.30
N TYR A 104 3.54 -7.14 2.30
CA TYR A 104 2.40 -8.03 2.20
C TYR A 104 1.21 -7.52 2.99
N HIS A 105 0.03 -7.94 2.53
CA HIS A 105 -1.20 -7.89 3.30
C HIS A 105 -1.59 -9.32 3.66
N GLU A 106 -2.02 -9.53 4.88
CA GLU A 106 -2.57 -10.81 5.35
C GLU A 106 -3.90 -10.54 6.04
N LEU A 107 -4.92 -11.32 5.66
CA LEU A 107 -6.28 -11.19 6.15
C LEU A 107 -6.64 -12.46 6.93
N GLU A 108 -7.02 -12.28 8.19
CA GLU A 108 -7.50 -13.34 9.07
C GLU A 108 -8.97 -13.13 9.39
N GLU A 109 -9.82 -14.04 8.94
CA GLU A 109 -11.24 -14.02 9.30
C GLU A 109 -11.42 -14.39 10.77
N GLN A 110 -12.21 -13.61 11.48
CA GLN A 110 -12.53 -13.85 12.87
C GLN A 110 -13.85 -14.61 13.01
N PRO A 111 -14.09 -15.31 14.13
CA PRO A 111 -15.34 -16.08 14.34
C PRO A 111 -16.62 -15.29 14.25
N ASP A 112 -16.56 -13.99 14.45
CA ASP A 112 -17.69 -13.05 14.34
C ASP A 112 -17.91 -12.50 12.92
N GLY A 113 -17.12 -12.97 11.95
CA GLY A 113 -17.18 -12.52 10.55
C GLY A 113 -16.43 -11.22 10.26
N THR A 114 -15.74 -10.67 11.25
CA THR A 114 -14.84 -9.51 11.06
C THR A 114 -13.48 -9.95 10.52
N THR A 115 -12.60 -9.01 10.20
CA THR A 115 -11.27 -9.32 9.64
C THR A 115 -10.18 -8.61 10.42
N VAL A 116 -9.13 -9.35 10.76
CA VAL A 116 -7.83 -8.75 11.14
C VAL A 116 -6.96 -8.65 9.92
N VAL A 117 -6.53 -7.42 9.59
CA VAL A 117 -5.62 -7.12 8.49
C VAL A 117 -4.24 -6.85 9.06
N THR A 118 -3.25 -7.60 8.62
CA THR A 118 -1.83 -7.31 8.88
C THR A 118 -1.21 -6.72 7.63
N PHE A 119 -0.63 -5.54 7.76
CA PHE A 119 0.21 -4.94 6.74
C PHE A 119 1.64 -4.90 7.23
N HIS A 120 2.55 -5.42 6.42
CA HIS A 120 3.99 -5.39 6.69
C HIS A 120 4.73 -4.86 5.48
N GLU A 121 5.72 -4.00 5.71
CA GLU A 121 6.59 -3.48 4.66
C GLU A 121 8.04 -3.39 5.14
N THR A 122 8.96 -3.74 4.26
CA THR A 122 10.40 -3.46 4.39
C THR A 122 10.82 -2.43 3.35
N TYR A 123 11.81 -1.63 3.69
CA TYR A 123 12.24 -0.51 2.87
C TYR A 123 13.75 -0.41 2.79
N HIS A 124 14.28 -0.15 1.58
CA HIS A 124 15.71 -0.10 1.35
C HIS A 124 16.08 0.89 0.23
N ALA A 125 16.79 1.95 0.58
CA ALA A 125 17.33 2.89 -0.40
C ALA A 125 18.57 2.31 -1.12
N PHE A 126 18.63 2.40 -2.45
CA PHE A 126 19.72 1.83 -3.23
C PHE A 126 21.05 2.57 -2.99
N ASN A 127 21.01 3.89 -2.94
CA ASN A 127 22.22 4.70 -2.72
C ASN A 127 22.68 4.60 -1.26
N PRO A 128 23.92 4.16 -0.97
CA PRO A 128 24.40 3.99 0.41
C PRO A 128 24.42 5.29 1.23
N LEU A 129 24.71 6.43 0.59
CA LEU A 129 24.75 7.73 1.26
C LEU A 129 23.33 8.18 1.65
N LEU A 130 22.38 8.06 0.72
CA LEU A 130 20.96 8.37 1.01
C LEU A 130 20.38 7.41 2.05
N ARG A 131 20.81 6.15 2.03
CA ARG A 131 20.45 5.16 3.05
C ARG A 131 20.90 5.60 4.43
N LEU A 132 22.13 6.00 4.56
CA LEU A 132 22.70 6.43 5.84
C LEU A 132 22.01 7.68 6.38
N LEU A 133 21.75 8.66 5.53
CA LEU A 133 21.29 9.99 5.96
C LEU A 133 19.77 10.14 5.99
N LEU A 134 19.05 9.52 5.05
CA LEU A 134 17.65 9.83 4.79
C LEU A 134 16.70 8.63 4.92
N GLU A 135 17.16 7.38 4.82
CA GLU A 135 16.27 6.21 4.83
C GLU A 135 15.38 6.18 6.07
N ARG A 136 15.97 6.34 7.27
CA ARG A 136 15.23 6.27 8.52
C ARG A 136 14.15 7.35 8.66
N PRO A 137 14.45 8.65 8.53
CA PRO A 137 13.42 9.69 8.70
C PRO A 137 12.36 9.67 7.60
N VAL A 138 12.75 9.35 6.36
CA VAL A 138 11.79 9.24 5.25
C VAL A 138 10.87 8.05 5.45
N HIS A 139 11.42 6.88 5.79
CA HIS A 139 10.62 5.69 6.05
C HIS A 139 9.66 5.88 7.24
N ALA A 140 10.11 6.50 8.33
CA ALA A 140 9.25 6.78 9.49
C ALA A 140 8.06 7.70 9.13
N LYS A 141 8.24 8.62 8.17
CA LYS A 141 7.14 9.44 7.65
C LYS A 141 6.21 8.61 6.77
N ILE A 142 6.75 7.88 5.78
CA ILE A 142 5.96 7.06 4.85
C ILE A 142 5.14 6.02 5.62
N SER A 143 5.71 5.37 6.65
CA SER A 143 4.99 4.40 7.47
C SER A 143 3.77 5.01 8.17
N ARG A 144 3.90 6.22 8.71
CA ARG A 144 2.76 6.94 9.32
C ARG A 144 1.71 7.30 8.30
N ASP A 145 2.13 7.86 7.16
CA ASP A 145 1.22 8.22 6.08
C ASP A 145 0.49 6.98 5.53
N ASN A 146 1.16 5.83 5.43
CA ASN A 146 0.55 4.56 5.03
C ASN A 146 -0.50 4.08 6.04
N ILE A 147 -0.23 4.18 7.35
CA ILE A 147 -1.21 3.83 8.39
C ILE A 147 -2.50 4.64 8.17
N ASP A 148 -2.39 5.96 8.03
CA ASP A 148 -3.54 6.85 7.82
C ASP A 148 -4.29 6.51 6.51
N ILE A 149 -3.57 6.19 5.43
CA ILE A 149 -4.15 5.79 4.14
C ILE A 149 -4.92 4.48 4.27
N TYR A 150 -4.34 3.46 4.93
CA TYR A 150 -4.99 2.17 5.12
C TYR A 150 -6.21 2.28 6.03
N GLU A 151 -6.11 2.98 7.15
CA GLU A 151 -7.23 3.22 8.04
C GLU A 151 -8.39 3.89 7.31
N HIS A 152 -8.09 4.95 6.54
CA HIS A 152 -9.09 5.64 5.74
C HIS A 152 -9.70 4.72 4.66
N ALA A 153 -8.89 4.00 3.90
CA ALA A 153 -9.38 3.10 2.87
C ALA A 153 -10.26 1.97 3.44
N LEU A 154 -9.84 1.36 4.53
CA LEU A 154 -10.59 0.29 5.18
C LEU A 154 -11.90 0.78 5.81
N SER A 155 -11.97 2.04 6.23
CA SER A 155 -13.18 2.64 6.80
C SER A 155 -14.37 2.70 5.84
N TYR A 156 -14.14 2.57 4.53
CA TYR A 156 -15.22 2.49 3.55
C TYR A 156 -16.04 1.17 3.62
N VAL A 157 -15.51 0.14 4.27
CA VAL A 157 -16.20 -1.17 4.32
C VAL A 157 -16.65 -1.57 5.72
N GLY A 158 -16.19 -0.88 6.76
CA GLY A 158 -16.59 -1.14 8.14
C GLY A 158 -15.86 -0.22 9.13
N SER A 159 -16.20 -0.31 10.41
CA SER A 159 -15.43 0.38 11.44
C SER A 159 -14.02 -0.21 11.52
N VAL A 160 -13.03 0.63 11.75
CA VAL A 160 -11.61 0.25 11.78
C VAL A 160 -11.02 0.60 13.13
N LYS A 161 -10.25 -0.32 13.69
CA LYS A 161 -9.49 -0.10 14.91
C LYS A 161 -8.06 -0.61 14.72
N GLN A 162 -7.09 0.26 14.87
CA GLN A 162 -5.69 -0.15 14.92
C GLN A 162 -5.44 -1.00 16.18
N LEU A 163 -4.79 -2.14 15.98
CA LEU A 163 -4.37 -3.03 17.06
C LEU A 163 -2.94 -2.70 17.50
N ALA A 164 -2.68 -2.88 18.78
CA ALA A 164 -1.36 -2.65 19.36
C ALA A 164 -0.33 -3.70 18.91
#